data_709dcce7ca0d00d43afe1f7b3fdc75ab
#
_entry.id   709dcce7ca0d00d43afe1f7b3fdc75ab
#
_cell.length_a   1.000
_cell.length_b   1.000
_cell.length_c   1.000
_cell.angle_alpha   90.00
_cell.angle_beta   90.00
_cell.angle_gamma   90.00
#
_symmetry.space_group_name_H-M   'P 1'
#
loop_
_entity.id
_entity.type
_entity.pdbx_description
1 polymer ?
#
loop_
_entity_poly.entity_id
_entity_poly.type
_entity_poly.pdbx_seq_one_letter_code
_entity_poly.pdbx_strand_id
1 'polypeptide(L)'
;MDFTGKTAVITGAGQGVGKGIAMALSAHKANVALVGRTLSKVQEVADQIIQKGGSATAIECDVKNKSDIEKAILQTIEKFSSIDFLVNNAQEVPLGNLLHVDDEAFENGWKSGPLATFRFMKLCHPYLKGGGKIINLASSSALRADSEGYGAYASVKEAIRAISRTAAVEWGQDNILVNCIMPLAKSTGMEWWMNERPEEASAFVQTIPLGRVGDCKDDIGEAVCHLFSDG
;
A
#
# COMPACT_ATOMS: atom_id res chain seq x y z
N MET A 1 -7.57 15.63 -11.53
CA MET A 1 -6.15 15.24 -11.76
C MET A 1 -6.07 14.44 -13.04
N ASP A 2 -4.96 14.48 -13.76
CA ASP A 2 -4.75 13.66 -14.97
C ASP A 2 -3.33 13.08 -14.91
N PHE A 3 -3.23 11.76 -14.89
CA PHE A 3 -1.96 11.00 -14.84
C PHE A 3 -1.68 10.28 -16.17
N THR A 4 -2.18 10.80 -17.29
CA THR A 4 -1.91 10.24 -18.62
C THR A 4 -0.40 10.09 -18.84
N GLY A 5 0.04 8.89 -19.22
CA GLY A 5 1.46 8.55 -19.42
C GLY A 5 2.24 8.24 -18.14
N LYS A 6 1.66 8.38 -16.95
CA LYS A 6 2.28 8.03 -15.67
C LYS A 6 1.99 6.57 -15.30
N THR A 7 2.94 5.91 -14.69
CA THR A 7 2.83 4.50 -14.27
C THR A 7 2.99 4.36 -12.76
N ALA A 8 2.04 3.67 -12.12
CA ALA A 8 2.04 3.35 -10.71
C ALA A 8 2.28 1.85 -10.47
N VAL A 9 3.19 1.51 -9.57
CA VAL A 9 3.34 0.17 -8.99
C VAL A 9 2.62 0.15 -7.65
N ILE A 10 1.66 -0.77 -7.47
CA ILE A 10 0.89 -0.89 -6.24
C ILE A 10 1.03 -2.30 -5.68
N THR A 11 1.63 -2.45 -4.50
CA THR A 11 1.76 -3.76 -3.84
C THR A 11 0.52 -4.09 -3.02
N GLY A 12 0.13 -5.37 -2.98
CA GLY A 12 -1.10 -5.80 -2.30
C GLY A 12 -2.37 -5.27 -2.96
N ALA A 13 -2.36 -5.11 -4.29
CA ALA A 13 -3.43 -4.46 -5.05
C ALA A 13 -4.66 -5.33 -5.32
N GLY A 14 -4.68 -6.60 -4.90
CA GLY A 14 -5.79 -7.53 -5.18
C GLY A 14 -7.03 -7.32 -4.32
N GLN A 15 -6.98 -6.51 -3.27
CA GLN A 15 -8.11 -6.27 -2.36
C GLN A 15 -7.91 -5.01 -1.50
N GLY A 16 -8.94 -4.60 -0.78
CA GLY A 16 -8.90 -3.56 0.25
C GLY A 16 -8.31 -2.24 -0.24
N VAL A 17 -7.46 -1.63 0.57
CA VAL A 17 -6.87 -0.30 0.31
C VAL A 17 -6.06 -0.29 -0.98
N GLY A 18 -5.23 -1.32 -1.24
CA GLY A 18 -4.43 -1.39 -2.47
C GLY A 18 -5.28 -1.44 -3.74
N LYS A 19 -6.39 -2.21 -3.73
CA LYS A 19 -7.38 -2.22 -4.83
C LYS A 19 -8.02 -0.84 -4.99
N GLY A 20 -8.43 -0.21 -3.90
CA GLY A 20 -9.05 1.13 -3.94
C GLY A 20 -8.12 2.18 -4.55
N ILE A 21 -6.85 2.21 -4.13
CA ILE A 21 -5.82 3.11 -4.68
C ILE A 21 -5.62 2.85 -6.18
N ALA A 22 -5.53 1.57 -6.60
CA ALA A 22 -5.36 1.21 -8.00
C ALA A 22 -6.54 1.70 -8.87
N MET A 23 -7.77 1.52 -8.37
CA MET A 23 -8.98 1.98 -9.06
C MET A 23 -9.04 3.50 -9.18
N ALA A 24 -8.63 4.25 -8.15
CA ALA A 24 -8.59 5.70 -8.17
C ALA A 24 -7.53 6.21 -9.17
N LEU A 25 -6.29 5.72 -9.08
CA LEU A 25 -5.21 6.10 -10.01
C LEU A 25 -5.58 5.82 -11.47
N SER A 26 -6.18 4.66 -11.74
CA SER A 26 -6.66 4.33 -13.08
C SER A 26 -7.80 5.24 -13.55
N ALA A 27 -8.72 5.65 -12.66
CA ALA A 27 -9.77 6.61 -13.00
C ALA A 27 -9.19 7.99 -13.39
N HIS A 28 -8.02 8.33 -12.87
CA HIS A 28 -7.23 9.50 -13.25
C HIS A 28 -6.21 9.20 -14.38
N LYS A 29 -6.40 8.11 -15.15
CA LYS A 29 -5.65 7.73 -16.35
C LYS A 29 -4.20 7.27 -16.14
N ALA A 30 -3.80 6.93 -14.91
CA ALA A 30 -2.52 6.26 -14.70
C ALA A 30 -2.54 4.83 -15.27
N ASN A 31 -1.41 4.38 -15.80
CA ASN A 31 -1.13 2.96 -15.98
C ASN A 31 -0.88 2.35 -14.59
N VAL A 32 -1.42 1.17 -14.30
CA VAL A 32 -1.25 0.55 -12.99
C VAL A 32 -0.71 -0.88 -13.09
N ALA A 33 0.42 -1.13 -12.45
CA ALA A 33 0.99 -2.45 -12.23
C ALA A 33 0.51 -2.95 -10.86
N LEU A 34 -0.35 -3.95 -10.89
CA LEU A 34 -1.01 -4.53 -9.72
C LEU A 34 -0.20 -5.72 -9.21
N VAL A 35 0.52 -5.53 -8.14
CA VAL A 35 1.43 -6.53 -7.58
C VAL A 35 0.77 -7.24 -6.40
N GLY A 36 0.76 -8.59 -6.42
CA GLY A 36 0.21 -9.37 -5.33
C GLY A 36 0.58 -10.84 -5.37
N ARG A 37 0.54 -11.51 -4.22
CA ARG A 37 0.91 -12.91 -4.06
C ARG A 37 -0.05 -13.88 -4.76
N THR A 38 -1.32 -13.53 -4.86
CA THR A 38 -2.36 -14.34 -5.51
C THR A 38 -2.71 -13.74 -6.85
N LEU A 39 -2.18 -14.31 -7.93
CA LEU A 39 -2.34 -13.79 -9.29
C LEU A 39 -3.82 -13.57 -9.65
N SER A 40 -4.69 -14.53 -9.33
CA SER A 40 -6.12 -14.42 -9.67
C SER A 40 -6.79 -13.17 -9.08
N LYS A 41 -6.42 -12.77 -7.85
CA LYS A 41 -6.98 -11.56 -7.22
C LYS A 41 -6.53 -10.27 -7.90
N VAL A 42 -5.26 -10.16 -8.25
CA VAL A 42 -4.76 -8.96 -8.95
C VAL A 42 -5.20 -8.93 -10.40
N GLN A 43 -5.39 -10.10 -11.03
CA GLN A 43 -5.94 -10.22 -12.39
C GLN A 43 -7.40 -9.74 -12.43
N GLU A 44 -8.22 -10.15 -11.47
CA GLU A 44 -9.62 -9.67 -11.38
C GLU A 44 -9.68 -8.14 -11.29
N VAL A 45 -8.79 -7.52 -10.52
CA VAL A 45 -8.73 -6.06 -10.43
C VAL A 45 -8.24 -5.43 -11.72
N ALA A 46 -7.25 -6.03 -12.39
CA ALA A 46 -6.78 -5.57 -13.70
C ALA A 46 -7.91 -5.62 -14.75
N ASP A 47 -8.65 -6.72 -14.79
CA ASP A 47 -9.77 -6.89 -15.70
C ASP A 47 -10.88 -5.84 -15.47
N GLN A 48 -11.21 -5.56 -14.20
CA GLN A 48 -12.16 -4.51 -13.84
C GLN A 48 -11.70 -3.11 -14.29
N ILE A 49 -10.40 -2.82 -14.20
CA ILE A 49 -9.82 -1.56 -14.68
C ILE A 49 -9.88 -1.48 -16.19
N ILE A 50 -9.47 -2.53 -16.89
CA ILE A 50 -9.47 -2.60 -18.37
C ILE A 50 -10.89 -2.48 -18.90
N GLN A 51 -11.87 -3.14 -18.31
CA GLN A 51 -13.29 -3.02 -18.68
C GLN A 51 -13.83 -1.59 -18.56
N LYS A 52 -13.26 -0.78 -17.68
CA LYS A 52 -13.59 0.65 -17.53
C LYS A 52 -12.77 1.57 -18.45
N GLY A 53 -11.97 1.00 -19.36
CA GLY A 53 -11.14 1.76 -20.29
C GLY A 53 -9.79 2.21 -19.73
N GLY A 54 -9.40 1.73 -18.55
CA GLY A 54 -8.10 1.99 -17.95
C GLY A 54 -7.00 1.05 -18.47
N SER A 55 -5.77 1.29 -18.03
CA SER A 55 -4.58 0.52 -18.41
C SER A 55 -4.00 -0.15 -17.18
N ALA A 56 -3.99 -1.49 -17.15
CA ALA A 56 -3.53 -2.26 -16.01
C ALA A 56 -2.76 -3.52 -16.42
N THR A 57 -1.89 -4.01 -15.54
CA THR A 57 -1.27 -5.33 -15.64
C THR A 57 -1.25 -5.99 -14.26
N ALA A 58 -1.53 -7.28 -14.21
CA ALA A 58 -1.44 -8.10 -13.01
C ALA A 58 -0.08 -8.79 -12.93
N ILE A 59 0.58 -8.72 -11.79
CA ILE A 59 1.91 -9.29 -11.58
C ILE A 59 1.90 -10.11 -10.30
N GLU A 60 2.21 -11.41 -10.43
CA GLU A 60 2.40 -12.28 -9.27
C GLU A 60 3.75 -11.98 -8.59
N CYS A 61 3.70 -11.72 -7.29
CA CYS A 61 4.90 -11.44 -6.51
C CYS A 61 4.62 -11.67 -5.02
N ASP A 62 5.40 -12.54 -4.38
CA ASP A 62 5.54 -12.52 -2.94
C ASP A 62 6.55 -11.45 -2.55
N VAL A 63 6.07 -10.36 -1.94
CA VAL A 63 6.91 -9.23 -1.53
C VAL A 63 7.99 -9.59 -0.50
N LYS A 64 7.89 -10.76 0.13
CA LYS A 64 8.94 -11.29 1.02
C LYS A 64 10.15 -11.78 0.23
N ASN A 65 9.97 -12.09 -1.05
CA ASN A 65 11.00 -12.64 -1.93
C ASN A 65 11.62 -11.54 -2.79
N LYS A 66 12.93 -11.31 -2.64
CA LYS A 66 13.65 -10.28 -3.39
C LYS A 66 13.61 -10.51 -4.90
N SER A 67 13.75 -11.77 -5.36
CA SER A 67 13.75 -12.07 -6.79
C SER A 67 12.39 -11.82 -7.45
N ASP A 68 11.29 -12.00 -6.71
CA ASP A 68 9.95 -11.71 -7.22
C ASP A 68 9.73 -10.20 -7.34
N ILE A 69 10.26 -9.41 -6.38
CA ILE A 69 10.23 -7.94 -6.46
C ILE A 69 11.00 -7.46 -7.70
N GLU A 70 12.22 -7.99 -7.93
CA GLU A 70 13.03 -7.65 -9.11
C GLU A 70 12.28 -7.94 -10.41
N LYS A 71 11.67 -9.14 -10.51
CA LYS A 71 10.85 -9.52 -11.67
C LYS A 71 9.65 -8.60 -11.85
N ALA A 72 8.94 -8.26 -10.76
CA ALA A 72 7.76 -7.39 -10.84
C ALA A 72 8.10 -5.99 -11.37
N ILE A 73 9.23 -5.44 -10.98
CA ILE A 73 9.70 -4.15 -11.48
C ILE A 73 10.07 -4.26 -12.97
N LEU A 74 10.80 -5.31 -13.36
CA LEU A 74 11.16 -5.52 -14.76
C LEU A 74 9.93 -5.69 -15.66
N GLN A 75 8.94 -6.49 -15.24
CA GLN A 75 7.67 -6.65 -15.97
C GLN A 75 6.90 -5.33 -16.08
N THR A 76 6.94 -4.49 -15.05
CA THR A 76 6.32 -3.16 -15.11
C THR A 76 6.99 -2.28 -16.15
N ILE A 77 8.33 -2.24 -16.17
CA ILE A 77 9.11 -1.48 -17.16
C ILE A 77 8.91 -2.02 -18.57
N GLU A 78 8.90 -3.33 -18.75
CA GLU A 78 8.62 -3.97 -20.02
C GLU A 78 7.24 -3.58 -20.57
N LYS A 79 6.23 -3.52 -19.69
CA LYS A 79 4.85 -3.22 -20.08
C LYS A 79 4.59 -1.74 -20.33
N PHE A 80 5.15 -0.85 -19.49
CA PHE A 80 4.77 0.56 -19.47
C PHE A 80 5.92 1.54 -19.70
N SER A 81 7.16 1.05 -19.75
CA SER A 81 8.39 1.82 -20.00
C SER A 81 8.79 2.82 -18.90
N SER A 82 7.97 3.03 -17.87
CA SER A 82 8.25 3.96 -16.76
C SER A 82 7.71 3.44 -15.43
N ILE A 83 8.23 4.01 -14.33
CA ILE A 83 7.64 3.96 -13.00
C ILE A 83 7.72 5.39 -12.45
N ASP A 84 6.57 6.03 -12.28
CA ASP A 84 6.45 7.39 -11.76
C ASP A 84 5.98 7.38 -10.31
N PHE A 85 5.18 6.38 -9.94
CA PHE A 85 4.57 6.27 -8.61
C PHE A 85 4.79 4.88 -8.03
N LEU A 86 5.05 4.83 -6.73
CA LEU A 86 5.16 3.59 -5.97
C LEU A 86 4.24 3.65 -4.74
N VAL A 87 3.39 2.64 -4.58
CA VAL A 87 2.54 2.45 -3.41
C VAL A 87 2.91 1.15 -2.71
N ASN A 88 3.58 1.23 -1.56
CA ASN A 88 3.90 0.10 -0.70
C ASN A 88 2.75 -0.14 0.27
N ASN A 89 1.84 -1.05 -0.08
CA ASN A 89 0.65 -1.37 0.69
C ASN A 89 0.64 -2.83 1.21
N ALA A 90 1.31 -3.77 0.52
CA ALA A 90 1.33 -5.17 0.94
C ALA A 90 1.88 -5.33 2.36
N GLN A 91 1.18 -6.12 3.20
CA GLN A 91 1.57 -6.37 4.57
C GLN A 91 0.90 -7.63 5.12
N GLU A 92 1.64 -8.52 5.74
CA GLU A 92 1.11 -9.51 6.68
C GLU A 92 1.05 -8.90 8.09
N VAL A 93 -0.06 -9.09 8.79
CA VAL A 93 -0.33 -8.40 10.06
C VAL A 93 -0.05 -9.36 11.21
N PRO A 94 1.08 -9.25 11.92
CA PRO A 94 1.35 -10.06 13.11
C PRO A 94 0.50 -9.53 14.28
N LEU A 95 -0.48 -10.31 14.70
CA LEU A 95 -1.34 -10.00 15.85
C LEU A 95 -1.04 -10.94 17.01
N GLY A 96 -1.17 -10.43 18.23
CA GLY A 96 -0.98 -11.15 19.48
C GLY A 96 -0.24 -10.32 20.51
N ASN A 97 -0.46 -10.65 21.79
CA ASN A 97 0.32 -10.05 22.87
C ASN A 97 1.79 -10.42 22.71
N LEU A 98 2.70 -9.53 23.05
CA LEU A 98 4.15 -9.70 22.82
C LEU A 98 4.74 -11.00 23.41
N LEU A 99 4.14 -11.56 24.48
CA LEU A 99 4.56 -12.86 25.01
C LEU A 99 4.05 -14.06 24.21
N HIS A 100 3.07 -13.87 23.32
CA HIS A 100 2.39 -14.97 22.64
C HIS A 100 2.39 -14.82 21.11
N VAL A 101 2.83 -13.69 20.56
CA VAL A 101 2.98 -13.56 19.11
C VAL A 101 4.07 -14.52 18.65
N ASP A 102 3.75 -15.33 17.65
CA ASP A 102 4.69 -16.29 17.10
C ASP A 102 5.84 -15.59 16.36
N ASP A 103 7.06 -16.10 16.56
CA ASP A 103 8.28 -15.54 15.95
C ASP A 103 8.17 -15.54 14.41
N GLU A 104 7.61 -16.59 13.82
CA GLU A 104 7.40 -16.68 12.37
C GLU A 104 6.41 -15.60 11.90
N ALA A 105 5.33 -15.37 12.63
CA ALA A 105 4.38 -14.31 12.32
C ALA A 105 5.03 -12.91 12.41
N PHE A 106 5.86 -12.67 13.43
CA PHE A 106 6.63 -11.44 13.57
C PHE A 106 7.60 -11.26 12.40
N GLU A 107 8.38 -12.29 12.04
CA GLU A 107 9.31 -12.25 10.91
C GLU A 107 8.58 -12.02 9.58
N ASN A 108 7.44 -12.69 9.35
CA ASN A 108 6.63 -12.51 8.14
C ASN A 108 6.08 -11.08 8.06
N GLY A 109 5.65 -10.51 9.18
CA GLY A 109 5.28 -9.09 9.28
C GLY A 109 6.42 -8.17 8.88
N TRP A 110 7.63 -8.44 9.38
CA TRP A 110 8.83 -7.67 9.04
C TRP A 110 9.23 -7.82 7.57
N LYS A 111 9.26 -9.06 7.06
CA LYS A 111 9.63 -9.37 5.68
C LYS A 111 8.65 -8.76 4.66
N SER A 112 7.34 -8.82 4.94
CA SER A 112 6.31 -8.30 4.03
C SER A 112 6.09 -6.78 4.15
N GLY A 113 6.41 -6.19 5.27
CA GLY A 113 6.29 -4.75 5.54
C GLY A 113 7.58 -3.97 5.31
N PRO A 114 8.37 -3.68 6.38
CA PRO A 114 9.53 -2.80 6.27
C PRO A 114 10.56 -3.24 5.25
N LEU A 115 10.90 -4.54 5.21
CA LEU A 115 11.91 -5.06 4.30
C LEU A 115 11.43 -5.02 2.84
N ALA A 116 10.17 -5.37 2.58
CA ALA A 116 9.57 -5.26 1.26
C ALA A 116 9.53 -3.79 0.80
N THR A 117 9.03 -2.89 1.65
CA THR A 117 8.99 -1.44 1.41
C THR A 117 10.39 -0.92 1.03
N PHE A 118 11.40 -1.22 1.83
CA PHE A 118 12.78 -0.84 1.54
C PHE A 118 13.27 -1.36 0.19
N ARG A 119 13.00 -2.63 -0.13
CA ARG A 119 13.42 -3.26 -1.39
C ARG A 119 12.75 -2.62 -2.60
N PHE A 120 11.42 -2.44 -2.57
CA PHE A 120 10.70 -1.75 -3.65
C PHE A 120 11.19 -0.33 -3.84
N MET A 121 11.33 0.44 -2.77
CA MET A 121 11.82 1.81 -2.82
C MET A 121 13.21 1.87 -3.47
N LYS A 122 14.15 1.03 -3.00
CA LYS A 122 15.52 0.97 -3.52
C LYS A 122 15.58 0.58 -5.00
N LEU A 123 14.79 -0.42 -5.41
CA LEU A 123 14.81 -0.93 -6.78
C LEU A 123 14.05 -0.01 -7.76
N CYS A 124 13.00 0.69 -7.30
CA CYS A 124 12.31 1.69 -8.09
C CYS A 124 13.05 3.03 -8.18
N HIS A 125 13.97 3.34 -7.25
CA HIS A 125 14.67 4.63 -7.18
C HIS A 125 15.23 5.12 -8.51
N PRO A 126 15.93 4.30 -9.35
CA PRO A 126 16.47 4.78 -10.62
C PRO A 126 15.40 5.29 -11.60
N TYR A 127 14.21 4.73 -11.55
CA TYR A 127 13.09 5.10 -12.42
C TYR A 127 12.29 6.30 -11.89
N LEU A 128 12.35 6.55 -10.57
CA LEU A 128 11.65 7.63 -9.90
C LEU A 128 12.38 8.99 -9.93
N LYS A 129 13.67 9.00 -10.30
CA LYS A 129 14.44 10.25 -10.37
C LYS A 129 13.80 11.28 -11.29
N GLY A 130 13.76 12.53 -10.83
CA GLY A 130 13.26 13.65 -11.62
C GLY A 130 11.77 13.97 -11.44
N GLY A 131 11.12 13.45 -10.40
CA GLY A 131 9.72 13.78 -10.08
C GLY A 131 8.86 12.61 -9.61
N GLY A 132 9.46 11.45 -9.36
CA GLY A 132 8.75 10.30 -8.86
C GLY A 132 8.22 10.49 -7.44
N LYS A 133 7.14 9.78 -7.11
CA LYS A 133 6.47 9.93 -5.80
C LYS A 133 6.19 8.56 -5.19
N ILE A 134 6.39 8.46 -3.87
CA ILE A 134 6.23 7.23 -3.11
C ILE A 134 5.23 7.44 -1.99
N ILE A 135 4.29 6.53 -1.85
CA ILE A 135 3.39 6.42 -0.69
C ILE A 135 3.63 5.08 0.00
N ASN A 136 3.96 5.15 1.28
CA ASN A 136 4.08 3.98 2.14
C ASN A 136 2.90 3.90 3.12
N LEU A 137 2.27 2.73 3.23
CA LEU A 137 1.13 2.52 4.13
C LEU A 137 1.63 2.19 5.53
N ALA A 138 1.53 3.17 6.43
CA ALA A 138 1.71 2.99 7.86
C ALA A 138 0.38 2.62 8.56
N SER A 139 0.28 2.84 9.85
CA SER A 139 -0.94 2.64 10.64
C SER A 139 -0.92 3.57 11.85
N SER A 140 -2.09 4.00 12.30
CA SER A 140 -2.24 4.73 13.57
C SER A 140 -1.82 3.89 14.78
N SER A 141 -1.82 2.56 14.67
CA SER A 141 -1.27 1.65 15.69
C SER A 141 0.21 1.90 15.99
N ALA A 142 0.96 2.47 15.03
CA ALA A 142 2.36 2.86 15.24
C ALA A 142 2.53 4.07 16.17
N LEU A 143 1.45 4.82 16.42
CA LEU A 143 1.49 6.08 17.21
C LEU A 143 1.03 5.90 18.66
N ARG A 144 0.44 4.76 18.99
CA ARG A 144 -0.11 4.50 20.32
C ARG A 144 0.20 3.08 20.77
N ALA A 145 0.42 2.90 22.04
CA ALA A 145 0.45 1.58 22.68
C ALA A 145 -0.98 1.21 23.10
N ASP A 146 -1.36 -0.04 22.87
CA ASP A 146 -2.60 -0.62 23.37
C ASP A 146 -2.37 -2.07 23.84
N SER A 147 -3.33 -2.60 24.57
CA SER A 147 -3.33 -3.99 25.06
C SER A 147 -3.96 -5.01 24.10
N GLU A 148 -4.41 -4.56 22.94
CA GLU A 148 -5.22 -5.35 21.98
C GLU A 148 -4.38 -6.26 21.06
N GLY A 149 -3.08 -6.44 21.36
CA GLY A 149 -2.22 -7.35 20.63
C GLY A 149 -1.65 -6.79 19.32
N TYR A 150 -1.61 -5.47 19.17
CA TYR A 150 -1.03 -4.82 17.99
C TYR A 150 0.45 -4.46 18.12
N GLY A 151 1.13 -4.81 19.23
CA GLY A 151 2.51 -4.40 19.48
C GLY A 151 3.51 -4.81 18.39
N ALA A 152 3.44 -6.05 17.92
CA ALA A 152 4.26 -6.54 16.83
C ALA A 152 3.95 -5.81 15.50
N TYR A 153 2.67 -5.63 15.17
CA TYR A 153 2.25 -4.86 14.01
C TYR A 153 2.66 -3.38 14.08
N ALA A 154 2.51 -2.76 15.25
CA ALA A 154 2.93 -1.38 15.50
C ALA A 154 4.43 -1.19 15.23
N SER A 155 5.27 -2.14 15.67
CA SER A 155 6.72 -2.08 15.46
C SER A 155 7.10 -2.09 13.98
N VAL A 156 6.49 -2.96 13.16
CA VAL A 156 6.76 -2.98 11.72
C VAL A 156 6.24 -1.72 11.02
N LYS A 157 5.12 -1.17 11.46
CA LYS A 157 4.59 0.09 10.90
C LYS A 157 5.41 1.31 11.30
N GLU A 158 5.97 1.35 12.50
CA GLU A 158 6.91 2.40 12.90
C GLU A 158 8.23 2.32 12.10
N ALA A 159 8.72 1.10 11.82
CA ALA A 159 9.88 0.92 10.95
C ALA A 159 9.64 1.48 9.53
N ILE A 160 8.45 1.27 8.94
CA ILE A 160 8.08 1.86 7.65
C ILE A 160 8.11 3.40 7.72
N ARG A 161 7.58 4.00 8.80
CA ARG A 161 7.64 5.46 9.01
C ARG A 161 9.06 5.99 9.08
N ALA A 162 9.93 5.29 9.82
CA ALA A 162 11.35 5.67 9.94
C ALA A 162 12.05 5.63 8.57
N ILE A 163 11.91 4.54 7.82
CA ILE A 163 12.46 4.39 6.47
C ILE A 163 11.94 5.51 5.56
N SER A 164 10.65 5.82 5.61
CA SER A 164 10.04 6.84 4.76
C SER A 164 10.59 8.24 5.03
N ARG A 165 10.74 8.63 6.31
CA ARG A 165 11.32 9.93 6.69
C ARG A 165 12.77 10.06 6.21
N THR A 166 13.56 8.99 6.37
CA THR A 166 14.96 8.98 5.93
C THR A 166 15.04 9.10 4.40
N ALA A 167 14.28 8.29 3.67
CA ALA A 167 14.26 8.35 2.21
C ALA A 167 13.80 9.71 1.67
N ALA A 168 12.82 10.37 2.31
CA ALA A 168 12.38 11.70 1.92
C ALA A 168 13.51 12.73 2.00
N VAL A 169 14.39 12.63 3.01
CA VAL A 169 15.54 13.52 3.18
C VAL A 169 16.66 13.16 2.19
N GLU A 170 17.01 11.86 2.08
CA GLU A 170 18.12 11.42 1.22
C GLU A 170 17.83 11.63 -0.27
N TRP A 171 16.58 11.41 -0.71
CA TRP A 171 16.20 11.40 -2.12
C TRP A 171 15.55 12.69 -2.60
N GLY A 172 15.42 13.68 -1.73
CA GLY A 172 14.96 15.03 -2.11
C GLY A 172 15.83 15.67 -3.19
N GLN A 173 17.16 15.44 -3.15
CA GLN A 173 18.09 15.89 -4.20
C GLN A 173 17.86 15.23 -5.57
N ASP A 174 17.23 14.03 -5.60
CA ASP A 174 16.83 13.34 -6.83
C ASP A 174 15.41 13.76 -7.26
N ASN A 175 14.79 14.74 -6.59
CA ASN A 175 13.42 15.19 -6.78
C ASN A 175 12.39 14.05 -6.60
N ILE A 176 12.60 13.19 -5.61
CA ILE A 176 11.67 12.11 -5.26
C ILE A 176 10.94 12.49 -3.97
N LEU A 177 9.61 12.51 -4.01
CA LEU A 177 8.77 12.77 -2.84
C LEU A 177 8.38 11.46 -2.16
N VAL A 178 8.60 11.36 -0.85
CA VAL A 178 8.24 10.16 -0.07
C VAL A 178 7.32 10.55 1.07
N ASN A 179 6.13 9.99 1.08
CA ASN A 179 5.12 10.22 2.12
C ASN A 179 4.65 8.91 2.76
N CYS A 180 4.13 9.01 3.97
CA CYS A 180 3.41 7.94 4.67
C CYS A 180 1.96 8.35 4.87
N ILE A 181 1.03 7.42 4.64
CA ILE A 181 -0.37 7.58 5.04
C ILE A 181 -0.77 6.51 6.06
N MET A 182 -1.75 6.81 6.90
CA MET A 182 -2.31 5.92 7.91
C MET A 182 -3.81 5.78 7.67
N PRO A 183 -4.22 4.96 6.71
CA PRO A 183 -5.62 4.87 6.30
C PRO A 183 -6.48 4.20 7.38
N LEU A 184 -7.67 4.73 7.59
CA LEU A 184 -8.78 4.06 8.26
C LEU A 184 -9.88 3.86 7.24
N ALA A 185 -9.94 2.70 6.64
CA ALA A 185 -10.87 2.40 5.57
C ALA A 185 -11.50 1.01 5.70
N LYS A 186 -12.64 0.84 5.06
CA LYS A 186 -13.37 -0.43 5.00
C LYS A 186 -12.61 -1.46 4.15
N SER A 187 -11.45 -1.87 4.67
CA SER A 187 -10.64 -2.94 4.09
C SER A 187 -11.27 -4.31 4.38
N THR A 188 -10.81 -5.36 3.70
CA THR A 188 -11.26 -6.74 3.94
C THR A 188 -11.13 -7.16 5.42
N GLY A 189 -10.03 -6.76 6.09
CA GLY A 189 -9.85 -7.03 7.51
C GLY A 189 -10.82 -6.24 8.38
N MET A 190 -11.11 -4.98 8.05
CA MET A 190 -12.10 -4.16 8.75
C MET A 190 -13.52 -4.74 8.54
N GLU A 191 -13.88 -5.16 7.32
CA GLU A 191 -15.17 -5.79 7.03
C GLU A 191 -15.35 -7.08 7.82
N TRP A 192 -14.32 -7.93 7.86
CA TRP A 192 -14.34 -9.14 8.67
C TRP A 192 -14.57 -8.82 10.15
N TRP A 193 -13.82 -7.88 10.73
CA TRP A 193 -13.97 -7.48 12.12
C TRP A 193 -15.36 -6.89 12.42
N MET A 194 -15.90 -6.07 11.53
CA MET A 194 -17.24 -5.49 11.67
C MET A 194 -18.36 -6.56 11.65
N ASN A 195 -18.15 -7.64 10.90
CA ASN A 195 -19.10 -8.75 10.83
C ASN A 195 -19.00 -9.68 12.06
N GLU A 196 -17.80 -9.97 12.53
CA GLU A 196 -17.56 -10.86 13.66
C GLU A 196 -17.86 -10.20 15.02
N ARG A 197 -17.68 -8.86 15.11
CA ARG A 197 -17.84 -8.09 16.35
C ARG A 197 -18.67 -6.82 16.13
N PRO A 198 -19.94 -6.94 15.76
CA PRO A 198 -20.74 -5.80 15.32
C PRO A 198 -20.95 -4.73 16.41
N GLU A 199 -21.07 -5.12 17.67
CA GLU A 199 -21.24 -4.16 18.78
C GLU A 199 -19.98 -3.33 19.03
N GLU A 200 -18.81 -3.99 19.08
CA GLU A 200 -17.52 -3.31 19.20
C GLU A 200 -17.26 -2.38 18.01
N ALA A 201 -17.55 -2.86 16.80
CA ALA A 201 -17.40 -2.09 15.58
C ALA A 201 -18.33 -0.87 15.55
N SER A 202 -19.58 -1.03 15.99
CA SER A 202 -20.52 0.10 16.12
C SER A 202 -20.02 1.14 17.10
N ALA A 203 -19.57 0.72 18.29
CA ALA A 203 -19.01 1.62 19.28
C ALA A 203 -17.77 2.35 18.74
N PHE A 204 -16.88 1.63 18.04
CA PHE A 204 -15.72 2.23 17.41
C PHE A 204 -16.10 3.26 16.33
N VAL A 205 -17.04 2.95 15.44
CA VAL A 205 -17.51 3.88 14.40
C VAL A 205 -18.06 5.17 15.00
N GLN A 206 -18.74 5.10 16.15
CA GLN A 206 -19.25 6.27 16.88
C GLN A 206 -18.12 7.20 17.38
N THR A 207 -16.89 6.69 17.55
CA THR A 207 -15.74 7.54 17.91
C THR A 207 -15.19 8.33 16.72
N ILE A 208 -15.57 7.98 15.50
CA ILE A 208 -15.12 8.66 14.28
C ILE A 208 -16.03 9.88 14.05
N PRO A 209 -15.49 11.12 13.98
CA PRO A 209 -16.32 12.32 13.84
C PRO A 209 -17.27 12.32 12.63
N LEU A 210 -16.87 11.66 11.52
CA LEU A 210 -17.71 11.50 10.32
C LEU A 210 -18.75 10.38 10.44
N GLY A 211 -18.78 9.61 11.55
CA GLY A 211 -19.70 8.51 11.76
C GLY A 211 -19.53 7.32 10.81
N ARG A 212 -18.42 7.24 10.11
CA ARG A 212 -18.11 6.13 9.19
C ARG A 212 -16.60 5.91 9.06
N VAL A 213 -16.21 4.70 8.71
CA VAL A 213 -14.88 4.43 8.17
C VAL A 213 -14.78 4.91 6.72
N GLY A 214 -13.57 5.21 6.26
CA GLY A 214 -13.34 5.66 4.89
C GLY A 214 -13.59 4.57 3.84
N ASP A 215 -13.92 4.97 2.63
CA ASP A 215 -13.91 4.12 1.44
C ASP A 215 -12.48 3.95 0.92
N CYS A 216 -12.14 2.74 0.46
CA CYS A 216 -10.78 2.45 -0.02
C CYS A 216 -10.43 3.22 -1.29
N LYS A 217 -11.41 3.46 -2.19
CA LYS A 217 -11.19 4.18 -3.45
C LYS A 217 -11.44 5.68 -3.26
N ASP A 218 -12.64 6.05 -2.80
CA ASP A 218 -13.11 7.43 -2.86
C ASP A 218 -12.54 8.31 -1.73
N ASP A 219 -12.15 7.73 -0.57
CA ASP A 219 -11.45 8.49 0.47
C ASP A 219 -9.93 8.28 0.37
N ILE A 220 -9.44 7.02 0.39
CA ILE A 220 -8.00 6.74 0.46
C ILE A 220 -7.35 6.86 -0.92
N GLY A 221 -7.96 6.31 -1.95
CA GLY A 221 -7.44 6.36 -3.32
C GLY A 221 -7.32 7.80 -3.81
N GLU A 222 -8.37 8.63 -3.62
CA GLU A 222 -8.35 10.04 -4.02
C GLU A 222 -7.32 10.86 -3.21
N ALA A 223 -7.14 10.57 -1.91
CA ALA A 223 -6.08 11.20 -1.12
C ALA A 223 -4.67 10.87 -1.68
N VAL A 224 -4.45 9.61 -2.10
CA VAL A 224 -3.19 9.20 -2.77
C VAL A 224 -3.03 9.91 -4.11
N CYS A 225 -4.10 10.01 -4.91
CA CYS A 225 -4.08 10.78 -6.16
C CYS A 225 -3.70 12.24 -5.91
N HIS A 226 -4.26 12.86 -4.88
CA HIS A 226 -3.90 14.24 -4.51
C HIS A 226 -2.41 14.39 -4.14
N LEU A 227 -1.85 13.45 -3.34
CA LEU A 227 -0.43 13.44 -2.99
C LEU A 227 0.48 13.17 -4.19
N PHE A 228 -0.03 12.53 -5.24
CA PHE A 228 0.69 12.30 -6.48
C PHE A 228 0.52 13.42 -7.52
N SER A 229 -0.42 14.34 -7.31
CA SER A 229 -0.57 15.49 -8.22
C SER A 229 0.60 16.47 -8.08
N ASP A 230 0.85 17.19 -9.15
CA ASP A 230 1.75 18.35 -9.14
C ASP A 230 0.90 19.54 -8.64
N GLY A 231 0.98 19.88 -7.38
CA GLY A 231 0.16 20.80 -6.62
C GLY A 231 -0.34 22.07 -7.31
#